data_058464dba61971e983b24b467d892622
#
_entry.id   058464dba61971e983b24b467d892622
#
_cell.length_a   1.000
_cell.length_b   1.000
_cell.length_c   1.000
_cell.angle_alpha   90.00
_cell.angle_beta   90.00
_cell.angle_gamma   90.00
#
_symmetry.space_group_name_H-M   'P 1'
#
loop_
_entity.id
_entity.type
_entity.pdbx_description
1 polymer ?
#
loop_
_entity_poly.entity_id
_entity_poly.type
_entity_poly.pdbx_seq_one_letter_code
_entity_poly.pdbx_strand_id
1 'polypeptide(L)'
;VGGDSHAPACGAFGAYMFGVGATDMAAVAATGQTWLKVPRTHLVDLQGELGAQTFAKDIILALCGAHGMDMAGYEALEFAGPAVSAMPMRARMTLCNMSAELGAQAGVIAPDDMTAEWLASRAPDRVRLDDQPDSYWASDAGSHDGRHFSLDLDTLVPQAAAPHSPANAAAITDHDDAAFSVAYIGACTGAKLDDLRAAAGILKRRKTASSIRLLVAPASRADQDQAACEGVMGILEDAGATVLPTACGMCAGYGPNRLAADDVCISSTARNFRGRMGAPGSRVWLASPASVAAAAVTGRLTDPRGMGN
;
A
#
# COMPACT_ATOMS: atom_id res chain seq x y z
N VAL A 1 -19.39 3.26 2.46
CA VAL A 1 -19.03 2.68 1.15
C VAL A 1 -18.24 3.68 0.33
N GLY A 2 -17.44 3.20 -0.61
CA GLY A 2 -16.65 4.01 -1.55
C GLY A 2 -16.76 3.48 -2.97
N GLY A 3 -16.65 4.37 -3.98
CA GLY A 3 -16.69 4.00 -5.40
C GLY A 3 -15.36 3.46 -5.94
N ASP A 4 -14.46 3.03 -5.08
CA ASP A 4 -13.12 2.53 -5.43
C ASP A 4 -12.78 1.25 -4.67
N SER A 5 -12.07 0.33 -5.31
CA SER A 5 -11.65 -0.95 -4.70
C SER A 5 -10.68 -0.80 -3.54
N HIS A 6 -10.03 0.36 -3.39
CA HIS A 6 -9.15 0.70 -2.28
C HIS A 6 -9.82 1.58 -1.21
N ALA A 7 -11.15 1.70 -1.24
CA ALA A 7 -11.96 2.30 -0.17
C ALA A 7 -11.66 1.72 1.23
N PRO A 8 -11.27 0.43 1.38
CA PRO A 8 -10.86 -0.14 2.67
C PRO A 8 -9.75 0.62 3.41
N ALA A 9 -9.01 1.52 2.75
CA ALA A 9 -8.03 2.39 3.43
C ALA A 9 -8.58 3.11 4.69
N CYS A 10 -9.89 3.39 4.73
CA CYS A 10 -10.55 3.99 5.89
C CYS A 10 -10.62 3.06 7.11
N GLY A 11 -10.42 1.77 6.92
CA GLY A 11 -10.33 0.80 8.02
C GLY A 11 -9.19 1.07 9.00
N ALA A 12 -8.14 1.80 8.55
CA ALA A 12 -7.07 2.28 9.42
C ALA A 12 -7.55 3.24 10.52
N PHE A 13 -8.77 3.76 10.40
CA PHE A 13 -9.44 4.64 11.35
C PHE A 13 -10.60 3.93 12.07
N GLY A 14 -10.68 2.61 12.02
CA GLY A 14 -11.76 1.83 12.60
C GLY A 14 -13.07 1.83 11.78
N ALA A 15 -13.07 2.43 10.59
CA ALA A 15 -14.27 2.48 9.76
C ALA A 15 -14.39 1.24 8.87
N TYR A 16 -15.44 0.45 9.07
CA TYR A 16 -15.75 -0.64 8.14
C TYR A 16 -16.18 -0.06 6.79
N MET A 17 -15.23 0.01 5.85
CA MET A 17 -15.45 0.61 4.54
C MET A 17 -15.07 -0.36 3.42
N PHE A 18 -15.94 -0.48 2.41
CA PHE A 18 -15.74 -1.34 1.26
C PHE A 18 -16.10 -0.66 -0.06
N GLY A 19 -15.52 -1.17 -1.13
CA GLY A 19 -15.77 -0.65 -2.48
C GLY A 19 -17.05 -1.20 -3.07
N VAL A 20 -17.81 -0.35 -3.76
CA VAL A 20 -19.00 -0.73 -4.52
C VAL A 20 -18.92 -0.23 -5.96
N GLY A 21 -19.69 -0.85 -6.84
CA GLY A 21 -19.78 -0.42 -8.24
C GLY A 21 -20.49 0.92 -8.40
N ALA A 22 -20.33 1.55 -9.58
CA ALA A 22 -20.92 2.86 -9.86
C ALA A 22 -22.44 2.88 -9.71
N THR A 23 -23.14 1.82 -10.09
CA THR A 23 -24.60 1.69 -9.96
C THR A 23 -25.03 1.63 -8.51
N ASP A 24 -24.33 0.82 -7.69
CA ASP A 24 -24.61 0.74 -6.25
C ASP A 24 -24.31 2.07 -5.56
N MET A 25 -23.21 2.73 -5.94
CA MET A 25 -22.88 4.05 -5.42
C MET A 25 -23.95 5.09 -5.74
N ALA A 26 -24.52 5.06 -6.95
CA ALA A 26 -25.62 5.94 -7.33
C ALA A 26 -26.88 5.67 -6.47
N ALA A 27 -27.18 4.40 -6.22
CA ALA A 27 -28.29 4.02 -5.34
C ALA A 27 -28.04 4.49 -3.89
N VAL A 28 -26.83 4.31 -3.37
CA VAL A 28 -26.45 4.81 -2.03
C VAL A 28 -26.57 6.34 -1.96
N ALA A 29 -26.10 7.06 -2.98
CA ALA A 29 -26.18 8.52 -3.02
C ALA A 29 -27.64 9.02 -3.05
N ALA A 30 -28.54 8.27 -3.70
CA ALA A 30 -29.95 8.62 -3.80
C ALA A 30 -30.77 8.25 -2.55
N THR A 31 -30.43 7.15 -1.87
CA THR A 31 -31.25 6.57 -0.79
C THR A 31 -30.64 6.67 0.59
N GLY A 32 -29.30 6.88 0.68
CA GLY A 32 -28.56 6.79 1.93
C GLY A 32 -28.42 5.36 2.47
N GLN A 33 -28.78 4.33 1.69
CA GLN A 33 -28.87 2.95 2.14
C GLN A 33 -28.13 1.99 1.19
N THR A 34 -27.60 0.92 1.79
CA THR A 34 -27.13 -0.27 1.07
C THR A 34 -27.38 -1.51 1.92
N TRP A 35 -27.34 -2.66 1.30
CA TRP A 35 -27.40 -3.92 2.03
C TRP A 35 -25.99 -4.45 2.28
N LEU A 36 -25.82 -5.14 3.37
CA LEU A 36 -24.58 -5.82 3.74
C LEU A 36 -24.89 -7.20 4.29
N LYS A 37 -24.24 -8.22 3.77
CA LYS A 37 -24.13 -9.50 4.46
C LYS A 37 -23.03 -9.34 5.51
N VAL A 38 -23.36 -9.50 6.79
CA VAL A 38 -22.37 -9.44 7.88
C VAL A 38 -21.29 -10.51 7.60
N PRO A 39 -20.04 -10.11 7.37
CA PRO A 39 -18.97 -11.05 7.08
C PRO A 39 -18.45 -11.68 8.36
N ARG A 40 -17.81 -12.84 8.24
CA ARG A 40 -16.93 -13.32 9.30
C ARG A 40 -15.69 -12.43 9.36
N THR A 41 -15.03 -12.38 10.51
CA THR A 41 -13.80 -11.63 10.69
C THR A 41 -12.63 -12.58 10.89
N HIS A 42 -11.66 -12.49 9.99
CA HIS A 42 -10.36 -13.15 10.11
C HIS A 42 -9.40 -12.23 10.87
N LEU A 43 -8.62 -12.79 11.78
CA LEU A 43 -7.58 -12.07 12.49
C LEU A 43 -6.24 -12.22 11.77
N VAL A 44 -5.55 -11.10 11.52
CA VAL A 44 -4.15 -11.05 11.10
C VAL A 44 -3.34 -10.47 12.24
N ASP A 45 -2.69 -11.33 12.99
CA ASP A 45 -1.89 -10.99 14.17
C ASP A 45 -0.43 -10.73 13.76
N LEU A 46 0.03 -9.48 13.90
CA LEU A 46 1.36 -9.03 13.52
C LEU A 46 2.22 -8.86 14.77
N GLN A 47 3.26 -9.69 14.87
CA GLN A 47 4.20 -9.74 15.98
C GLN A 47 5.57 -9.16 15.57
N GLY A 48 6.42 -8.82 16.55
CA GLY A 48 7.75 -8.28 16.29
C GLY A 48 7.75 -6.86 15.75
N GLU A 49 8.83 -6.47 15.08
CA GLU A 49 9.04 -5.14 14.51
C GLU A 49 9.50 -5.22 13.04
N LEU A 50 9.12 -4.24 12.23
CA LEU A 50 9.61 -4.15 10.85
C LEU A 50 11.11 -3.85 10.86
N GLY A 51 11.87 -4.70 10.18
CA GLY A 51 13.30 -4.51 9.97
C GLY A 51 13.62 -3.31 9.08
N ALA A 52 14.91 -2.99 8.97
CA ALA A 52 15.38 -1.91 8.10
C ALA A 52 14.94 -2.13 6.65
N GLN A 53 14.42 -1.07 6.01
CA GLN A 53 13.96 -1.06 4.62
C GLN A 53 12.80 -2.04 4.33
N THR A 54 12.06 -2.48 5.37
CA THR A 54 10.79 -3.21 5.24
C THR A 54 9.61 -2.29 5.60
N PHE A 55 8.48 -2.48 4.95
CA PHE A 55 7.33 -1.57 5.02
C PHE A 55 6.02 -2.38 5.12
N ALA A 56 4.93 -1.73 5.49
CA ALA A 56 3.60 -2.35 5.53
C ALA A 56 3.20 -3.04 4.21
N LYS A 57 3.73 -2.58 3.08
CA LYS A 57 3.54 -3.23 1.78
C LYS A 57 4.18 -4.61 1.70
N ASP A 58 5.35 -4.78 2.32
CA ASP A 58 6.04 -6.08 2.33
C ASP A 58 5.24 -7.10 3.15
N ILE A 59 4.52 -6.67 4.20
CA ILE A 59 3.58 -7.51 4.96
C ILE A 59 2.50 -8.07 4.03
N ILE A 60 1.83 -7.19 3.28
CA ILE A 60 0.74 -7.62 2.39
C ILE A 60 1.27 -8.51 1.26
N LEU A 61 2.43 -8.19 0.68
CA LEU A 61 3.04 -9.04 -0.34
C LEU A 61 3.41 -10.42 0.22
N ALA A 62 3.98 -10.50 1.42
CA ALA A 62 4.27 -11.78 2.08
C ALA A 62 2.99 -12.59 2.32
N LEU A 63 1.92 -11.97 2.79
CA LEU A 63 0.63 -12.64 2.96
C LEU A 63 0.04 -13.11 1.62
N CYS A 64 0.12 -12.29 0.55
CA CYS A 64 -0.30 -12.69 -0.79
C CYS A 64 0.51 -13.90 -1.31
N GLY A 65 1.82 -13.90 -1.11
CA GLY A 65 2.70 -15.00 -1.50
C GLY A 65 2.40 -16.30 -0.74
N ALA A 66 2.14 -16.18 0.56
CA ALA A 66 1.90 -17.35 1.42
C ALA A 66 0.47 -17.93 1.28
N HIS A 67 -0.54 -17.09 1.06
CA HIS A 67 -1.95 -17.49 1.17
C HIS A 67 -2.77 -17.24 -0.11
N GLY A 68 -2.21 -16.59 -1.10
CA GLY A 68 -2.93 -16.24 -2.33
C GLY A 68 -3.81 -14.98 -2.18
N MET A 69 -4.47 -14.61 -3.29
CA MET A 69 -5.31 -13.41 -3.36
C MET A 69 -6.76 -13.65 -2.93
N ASP A 70 -7.13 -14.84 -2.58
CA ASP A 70 -8.46 -15.24 -2.06
C ASP A 70 -8.43 -15.59 -0.58
N MET A 71 -7.33 -15.23 0.10
CA MET A 71 -7.08 -15.50 1.51
C MET A 71 -8.29 -15.18 2.40
N ALA A 72 -8.95 -14.05 2.18
CA ALA A 72 -10.08 -13.61 2.99
C ALA A 72 -11.46 -14.05 2.46
N GLY A 73 -11.57 -14.62 1.25
CA GLY A 73 -12.84 -15.12 0.71
C GLY A 73 -13.98 -14.10 0.66
N TYR A 74 -13.66 -12.81 0.45
CA TYR A 74 -14.58 -11.67 0.49
C TYR A 74 -15.19 -11.41 1.88
N GLU A 75 -14.49 -11.81 2.95
CA GLU A 75 -14.84 -11.53 4.34
C GLU A 75 -14.00 -10.38 4.90
N ALA A 76 -14.13 -10.08 6.19
CA ALA A 76 -13.36 -9.01 6.84
C ALA A 76 -11.99 -9.50 7.29
N LEU A 77 -10.98 -8.63 7.22
CA LEU A 77 -9.68 -8.80 7.89
C LEU A 77 -9.56 -7.77 9.01
N GLU A 78 -9.25 -8.21 10.21
CA GLU A 78 -8.80 -7.34 11.29
C GLU A 78 -7.30 -7.53 11.46
N PHE A 79 -6.54 -6.43 11.34
CA PHE A 79 -5.11 -6.42 11.64
C PHE A 79 -4.92 -5.98 13.08
N ALA A 80 -4.24 -6.81 13.87
CA ALA A 80 -4.00 -6.59 15.29
C ALA A 80 -2.58 -7.01 15.68
N GLY A 81 -2.27 -6.91 16.95
CA GLY A 81 -0.96 -7.27 17.52
C GLY A 81 -0.09 -6.06 17.83
N PRO A 82 0.99 -6.27 18.60
CA PRO A 82 1.86 -5.20 19.08
C PRO A 82 2.51 -4.41 17.92
N ALA A 83 2.82 -5.08 16.81
CA ALA A 83 3.39 -4.42 15.66
C ALA A 83 2.41 -3.41 15.03
N VAL A 84 1.10 -3.73 14.99
CA VAL A 84 0.08 -2.80 14.47
C VAL A 84 -0.04 -1.56 15.34
N SER A 85 -0.04 -1.74 16.67
CA SER A 85 -0.09 -0.62 17.62
C SER A 85 1.10 0.33 17.49
N ALA A 86 2.29 -0.19 17.16
CA ALA A 86 3.49 0.60 16.92
C ALA A 86 3.54 1.28 15.53
N MET A 87 2.71 0.85 14.56
CA MET A 87 2.75 1.37 13.19
C MET A 87 2.19 2.79 13.09
N PRO A 88 2.86 3.68 12.33
CA PRO A 88 2.32 4.99 12.01
C PRO A 88 1.08 4.88 11.11
N MET A 89 0.16 5.85 11.19
CA MET A 89 -1.12 5.81 10.48
C MET A 89 -1.00 5.55 8.97
N ARG A 90 0.03 6.10 8.29
CA ARG A 90 0.24 5.85 6.86
C ARG A 90 0.57 4.38 6.55
N ALA A 91 1.25 3.68 7.44
CA ALA A 91 1.49 2.23 7.33
C ALA A 91 0.19 1.45 7.54
N ARG A 92 -0.60 1.79 8.57
CA ARG A 92 -1.94 1.20 8.81
C ARG A 92 -2.88 1.40 7.62
N MET A 93 -2.86 2.60 7.01
CA MET A 93 -3.62 2.87 5.77
C MET A 93 -3.18 1.95 4.62
N THR A 94 -1.92 1.58 4.52
CA THR A 94 -1.45 0.63 3.50
C THR A 94 -1.96 -0.78 3.77
N LEU A 95 -1.95 -1.26 5.01
CA LEU A 95 -2.49 -2.57 5.38
C LEU A 95 -3.97 -2.67 5.01
N CYS A 96 -4.78 -1.73 5.50
CA CYS A 96 -6.22 -1.73 5.25
C CYS A 96 -6.55 -1.54 3.76
N ASN A 97 -5.83 -0.67 3.07
CA ASN A 97 -5.98 -0.42 1.63
C ASN A 97 -5.75 -1.70 0.82
N MET A 98 -4.64 -2.39 1.08
CA MET A 98 -4.24 -3.58 0.35
C MET A 98 -4.90 -4.88 0.87
N SER A 99 -5.82 -4.83 1.81
CA SER A 99 -6.66 -5.97 2.16
C SER A 99 -7.47 -6.48 0.97
N ALA A 100 -7.76 -5.59 0.01
CA ALA A 100 -8.40 -5.96 -1.25
C ALA A 100 -7.57 -6.96 -2.08
N GLU A 101 -6.24 -6.90 -2.02
CA GLU A 101 -5.34 -7.84 -2.69
C GLU A 101 -5.28 -9.20 -1.98
N LEU A 102 -5.71 -9.27 -0.72
CA LEU A 102 -5.93 -10.51 0.03
C LEU A 102 -7.35 -11.08 -0.15
N GLY A 103 -8.15 -10.46 -1.03
CA GLY A 103 -9.51 -10.89 -1.31
C GLY A 103 -10.53 -10.50 -0.23
N ALA A 104 -10.21 -9.53 0.64
CA ALA A 104 -11.11 -9.06 1.67
C ALA A 104 -12.14 -8.06 1.14
N GLN A 105 -13.33 -8.06 1.75
CA GLN A 105 -14.31 -6.99 1.56
C GLN A 105 -13.85 -5.70 2.22
N ALA A 106 -13.30 -5.81 3.44
CA ALA A 106 -12.72 -4.70 4.20
C ALA A 106 -11.54 -5.19 5.04
N GLY A 107 -10.56 -4.30 5.26
CA GLY A 107 -9.52 -4.46 6.25
C GLY A 107 -9.69 -3.40 7.31
N VAL A 108 -9.62 -3.75 8.60
CA VAL A 108 -9.83 -2.85 9.72
C VAL A 108 -8.73 -2.96 10.76
N ILE A 109 -8.48 -1.86 11.45
CA ILE A 109 -7.64 -1.76 12.63
C ILE A 109 -8.45 -1.04 13.69
N ALA A 110 -8.50 -1.56 14.90
CA ALA A 110 -9.15 -0.87 16.02
C ALA A 110 -8.50 0.51 16.24
N PRO A 111 -9.27 1.60 16.34
CA PRO A 111 -8.71 2.91 16.61
C PRO A 111 -8.11 2.97 18.02
N ASP A 112 -7.00 3.70 18.13
CA ASP A 112 -6.24 3.90 19.35
C ASP A 112 -5.78 5.36 19.46
N ASP A 113 -4.93 5.66 20.44
CA ASP A 113 -4.41 7.02 20.68
C ASP A 113 -3.72 7.60 19.44
N MET A 114 -2.97 6.80 18.67
CA MET A 114 -2.36 7.25 17.43
C MET A 114 -3.40 7.64 16.38
N THR A 115 -4.51 6.92 16.31
CA THR A 115 -5.65 7.27 15.44
C THR A 115 -6.28 8.60 15.90
N ALA A 116 -6.48 8.75 17.20
CA ALA A 116 -7.04 9.98 17.79
C ALA A 116 -6.16 11.20 17.50
N GLU A 117 -4.86 11.11 17.75
CA GLU A 117 -3.88 12.17 17.49
C GLU A 117 -3.83 12.54 15.99
N TRP A 118 -3.82 11.54 15.12
CA TRP A 118 -3.83 11.78 13.68
C TRP A 118 -5.07 12.54 13.23
N LEU A 119 -6.25 12.15 13.69
CA LEU A 119 -7.51 12.78 13.34
C LEU A 119 -7.59 14.19 13.93
N ALA A 120 -7.23 14.39 15.20
CA ALA A 120 -7.21 15.69 15.85
C ALA A 120 -6.29 16.69 15.13
N SER A 121 -5.16 16.24 14.60
CA SER A 121 -4.25 17.10 13.84
C SER A 121 -4.81 17.59 12.50
N ARG A 122 -5.89 16.96 11.98
CA ARG A 122 -6.47 17.24 10.65
C ARG A 122 -7.91 17.73 10.67
N ALA A 123 -8.66 17.36 11.69
CA ALA A 123 -10.06 17.72 11.83
C ALA A 123 -10.42 17.91 13.32
N PRO A 124 -9.78 18.87 14.02
CA PRO A 124 -9.91 19.03 15.47
C PRO A 124 -11.37 19.25 15.93
N ASP A 125 -12.17 19.89 15.09
CA ASP A 125 -13.58 20.20 15.43
C ASP A 125 -14.55 19.04 15.15
N ARG A 126 -14.08 17.91 14.62
CA ARG A 126 -14.92 16.78 14.17
C ARG A 126 -14.65 15.46 14.89
N VAL A 127 -13.61 15.40 15.68
CA VAL A 127 -13.19 14.16 16.35
C VAL A 127 -13.56 14.19 17.81
N ARG A 128 -14.42 13.27 18.21
CA ARG A 128 -14.78 13.00 19.60
C ARG A 128 -14.65 11.50 19.83
N LEU A 129 -13.48 11.07 20.27
CA LEU A 129 -13.23 9.67 20.70
C LEU A 129 -13.49 9.51 22.22
N ASP A 130 -13.58 10.60 22.93
CA ASP A 130 -13.60 10.73 24.39
C ASP A 130 -14.95 10.33 25.03
N ASP A 131 -16.03 10.26 24.24
CA ASP A 131 -17.38 9.97 24.75
C ASP A 131 -17.71 8.46 24.84
N GLN A 132 -16.80 7.57 24.40
CA GLN A 132 -17.03 6.13 24.37
C GLN A 132 -15.91 5.38 25.11
N PRO A 133 -16.22 4.29 25.82
CA PRO A 133 -15.19 3.43 26.41
C PRO A 133 -14.25 2.87 25.31
N ASP A 134 -12.96 2.70 25.61
CA ASP A 134 -11.98 2.14 24.67
C ASP A 134 -12.41 0.78 24.12
N SER A 135 -13.08 -0.04 24.94
CA SER A 135 -13.66 -1.33 24.54
C SER A 135 -14.74 -1.25 23.48
N TYR A 136 -15.35 -0.08 23.26
CA TYR A 136 -16.37 0.09 22.21
C TYR A 136 -15.79 0.05 20.81
N TRP A 137 -14.51 0.41 20.68
CA TRP A 137 -13.83 0.54 19.39
C TRP A 137 -12.96 -0.69 19.04
N ALA A 138 -12.86 -1.65 19.92
CA ALA A 138 -12.09 -2.89 19.74
C ALA A 138 -13.01 -4.10 19.68
N SER A 139 -12.60 -5.13 18.97
CA SER A 139 -13.29 -6.42 18.97
C SER A 139 -13.20 -7.08 20.35
N ASP A 140 -14.28 -7.72 20.78
CA ASP A 140 -14.29 -8.51 22.01
C ASP A 140 -13.32 -9.70 21.90
N ALA A 141 -12.76 -10.10 23.03
CA ALA A 141 -11.86 -11.26 23.08
C ALA A 141 -12.59 -12.51 22.60
N GLY A 142 -12.03 -13.17 21.57
CA GLY A 142 -12.62 -14.38 20.97
C GLY A 142 -13.78 -14.14 20.01
N SER A 143 -14.05 -12.89 19.61
CA SER A 143 -15.12 -12.57 18.66
C SER A 143 -14.77 -12.89 17.20
N HIS A 144 -13.50 -13.19 16.90
CA HIS A 144 -13.07 -13.56 15.56
C HIS A 144 -13.57 -14.96 15.22
N ASP A 145 -14.59 -15.05 14.36
CA ASP A 145 -15.22 -16.29 13.93
C ASP A 145 -14.66 -16.87 12.62
N GLY A 146 -13.66 -16.16 12.04
CA GLY A 146 -12.93 -16.57 10.86
C GLY A 146 -11.62 -17.30 11.18
N ARG A 147 -10.68 -17.26 10.22
CA ARG A 147 -9.34 -17.84 10.36
C ARG A 147 -8.42 -16.88 11.13
N HIS A 148 -7.39 -17.43 11.73
CA HIS A 148 -6.34 -16.69 12.40
C HIS A 148 -5.03 -16.88 11.61
N PHE A 149 -4.40 -15.77 11.22
CA PHE A 149 -3.11 -15.71 10.54
C PHE A 149 -2.13 -14.97 11.45
N SER A 150 -0.93 -15.49 11.58
CA SER A 150 0.14 -14.83 12.36
C SER A 150 1.36 -14.60 11.46
N LEU A 151 1.98 -13.43 11.58
CA LEU A 151 3.21 -13.09 10.89
C LEU A 151 4.19 -12.42 11.86
N ASP A 152 5.39 -12.99 11.96
CA ASP A 152 6.49 -12.43 12.69
C ASP A 152 7.31 -11.48 11.82
N LEU A 153 7.24 -10.19 12.13
CA LEU A 153 7.88 -9.13 11.36
C LEU A 153 9.41 -9.06 11.58
N ASP A 154 9.93 -9.65 12.65
CA ASP A 154 11.37 -9.72 12.87
C ASP A 154 12.08 -10.55 11.81
N THR A 155 11.36 -11.47 11.19
CA THR A 155 11.88 -12.32 10.10
C THR A 155 11.54 -11.80 8.71
N LEU A 156 10.68 -10.78 8.60
CA LEU A 156 10.23 -10.26 7.32
C LEU A 156 11.35 -9.48 6.63
N VAL A 157 11.59 -9.83 5.39
CA VAL A 157 12.54 -9.14 4.51
C VAL A 157 11.79 -8.43 3.37
N PRO A 158 12.41 -7.47 2.66
CA PRO A 158 11.78 -6.83 1.50
C PRO A 158 11.24 -7.85 0.51
N GLN A 159 10.01 -7.62 0.06
CA GLN A 159 9.28 -8.51 -0.85
C GLN A 159 9.19 -7.92 -2.26
N ALA A 160 9.12 -8.79 -3.24
CA ALA A 160 8.74 -8.41 -4.61
C ALA A 160 7.71 -9.41 -5.15
N ALA A 161 6.75 -8.95 -5.93
CA ALA A 161 5.81 -9.82 -6.63
C ALA A 161 6.08 -9.78 -8.14
N ALA A 162 6.42 -10.93 -8.70
CA ALA A 162 6.65 -11.09 -10.13
C ALA A 162 5.34 -10.91 -10.93
N PRO A 163 5.40 -10.56 -12.24
CA PRO A 163 4.23 -10.50 -13.10
C PRO A 163 3.50 -11.86 -13.15
N HIS A 164 2.21 -11.93 -13.14
CA HIS A 164 1.12 -10.97 -13.31
C HIS A 164 0.11 -11.13 -12.15
N SER A 165 0.60 -11.32 -10.94
CA SER A 165 -0.22 -11.50 -9.74
C SER A 165 0.53 -11.02 -8.49
N PRO A 166 -0.11 -10.32 -7.55
CA PRO A 166 0.45 -10.09 -6.22
C PRO A 166 0.82 -11.39 -5.47
N ALA A 167 0.13 -12.50 -5.76
CA ALA A 167 0.44 -13.81 -5.18
C ALA A 167 1.78 -14.40 -5.66
N ASN A 168 2.40 -13.84 -6.70
CA ASN A 168 3.76 -14.19 -7.10
C ASN A 168 4.83 -13.48 -6.23
N ALA A 169 4.47 -13.10 -5.02
CA ALA A 169 5.37 -12.46 -4.08
C ALA A 169 6.24 -13.48 -3.35
N ALA A 170 7.51 -13.10 -3.20
CA ALA A 170 8.52 -13.79 -2.39
C ALA A 170 9.55 -12.78 -1.90
N ALA A 171 10.48 -13.21 -1.04
CA ALA A 171 11.61 -12.38 -0.67
C ALA A 171 12.33 -11.87 -1.93
N ILE A 172 12.73 -10.60 -1.93
CA ILE A 172 13.34 -9.98 -3.11
C ILE A 172 14.59 -10.74 -3.58
N THR A 173 15.27 -11.41 -2.66
CA THR A 173 16.47 -12.22 -2.89
C THR A 173 16.19 -13.60 -3.50
N ASP A 174 14.94 -14.04 -3.45
CA ASP A 174 14.53 -15.38 -3.93
C ASP A 174 14.06 -15.35 -5.38
N HIS A 175 13.96 -14.16 -5.97
CA HIS A 175 13.63 -13.99 -7.37
C HIS A 175 14.88 -14.05 -8.25
N ASP A 176 14.70 -14.56 -9.46
CA ASP A 176 15.70 -14.41 -10.52
C ASP A 176 15.94 -12.92 -10.84
N ASP A 177 17.13 -12.64 -11.35
CA ASP A 177 17.52 -11.29 -11.73
C ASP A 177 16.59 -10.74 -12.83
N ALA A 178 15.93 -9.62 -12.53
CA ALA A 178 15.04 -8.93 -13.44
C ALA A 178 15.55 -7.52 -13.74
N ALA A 179 15.65 -7.18 -15.03
CA ALA A 179 15.99 -5.83 -15.48
C ALA A 179 14.72 -5.03 -15.81
N PHE A 180 14.79 -3.71 -15.59
CA PHE A 180 13.66 -2.82 -15.74
C PHE A 180 13.95 -1.70 -16.76
N SER A 181 12.88 -1.22 -17.43
CA SER A 181 12.88 -0.02 -18.25
C SER A 181 12.15 1.15 -17.56
N VAL A 182 11.28 0.83 -16.58
CA VAL A 182 10.48 1.79 -15.84
C VAL A 182 10.50 1.47 -14.35
N ALA A 183 10.68 2.50 -13.52
CA ALA A 183 10.42 2.46 -12.09
C ALA A 183 9.30 3.45 -11.77
N TYR A 184 8.26 2.99 -11.07
CA TYR A 184 7.10 3.82 -10.74
C TYR A 184 6.83 3.82 -9.24
N ILE A 185 7.00 4.99 -8.62
CA ILE A 185 6.62 5.25 -7.23
C ILE A 185 5.31 6.02 -7.25
N GLY A 186 4.22 5.33 -6.91
CA GLY A 186 2.91 5.93 -7.09
C GLY A 186 1.78 5.21 -6.38
N ALA A 187 0.60 5.78 -6.54
CA ALA A 187 -0.67 5.32 -6.00
C ALA A 187 -0.83 5.49 -4.47
N CYS A 188 -2.06 5.26 -4.00
CA CYS A 188 -2.45 5.34 -2.60
C CYS A 188 -1.71 4.34 -1.68
N THR A 189 -1.11 3.29 -2.26
CA THR A 189 -0.41 2.23 -1.53
C THR A 189 1.09 2.41 -1.44
N GLY A 190 1.70 3.35 -2.18
CA GLY A 190 3.15 3.40 -2.26
C GLY A 190 3.74 4.78 -2.63
N ALA A 191 3.00 5.88 -2.39
CA ALA A 191 3.50 7.24 -2.61
C ALA A 191 2.94 8.26 -1.61
N LYS A 192 2.59 7.82 -0.40
CA LYS A 192 2.33 8.71 0.74
C LYS A 192 3.64 9.35 1.20
N LEU A 193 3.58 10.34 2.04
CA LEU A 193 4.76 11.08 2.49
C LEU A 193 5.89 10.17 2.99
N ASP A 194 5.56 9.16 3.82
CA ASP A 194 6.59 8.27 4.37
C ASP A 194 7.19 7.35 3.29
N ASP A 195 6.38 6.96 2.29
CA ASP A 195 6.84 6.22 1.11
C ASP A 195 7.81 7.05 0.26
N LEU A 196 7.49 8.34 0.07
CA LEU A 196 8.36 9.29 -0.65
C LEU A 196 9.67 9.54 0.09
N ARG A 197 9.63 9.67 1.42
CA ARG A 197 10.82 9.79 2.27
C ARG A 197 11.72 8.56 2.17
N ALA A 198 11.12 7.36 2.21
CA ALA A 198 11.86 6.11 2.07
C ALA A 198 12.58 6.01 0.72
N ALA A 199 11.87 6.32 -0.38
CA ALA A 199 12.44 6.33 -1.71
C ALA A 199 13.55 7.41 -1.84
N ALA A 200 13.33 8.61 -1.32
CA ALA A 200 14.32 9.68 -1.32
C ALA A 200 15.56 9.32 -0.49
N GLY A 201 15.41 8.58 0.60
CA GLY A 201 16.54 8.06 1.38
C GLY A 201 17.48 7.20 0.53
N ILE A 202 16.91 6.31 -0.28
CA ILE A 202 17.69 5.49 -1.23
C ILE A 202 18.28 6.32 -2.37
N LEU A 203 17.55 7.29 -2.91
CA LEU A 203 17.94 8.08 -4.08
C LEU A 203 18.88 9.24 -3.75
N LYS A 204 19.00 9.63 -2.49
CA LYS A 204 19.83 10.75 -2.06
C LYS A 204 21.28 10.58 -2.53
N ARG A 205 21.79 11.59 -3.25
CA ARG A 205 23.13 11.61 -3.88
C ARG A 205 23.38 10.51 -4.91
N ARG A 206 22.32 9.89 -5.43
CA ARG A 206 22.38 8.90 -6.50
C ARG A 206 21.59 9.38 -7.71
N LYS A 207 21.88 8.79 -8.87
CA LYS A 207 21.12 8.99 -10.10
C LYS A 207 20.47 7.69 -10.51
N THR A 208 19.35 7.80 -11.18
CA THR A 208 18.73 6.63 -11.83
C THR A 208 19.63 6.08 -12.93
N ALA A 209 19.62 4.78 -13.14
CA ALA A 209 20.29 4.16 -14.27
C ALA A 209 19.77 4.76 -15.59
N SER A 210 20.65 4.94 -16.56
CA SER A 210 20.29 5.57 -17.86
C SER A 210 19.25 4.78 -18.65
N SER A 211 19.08 3.50 -18.34
CA SER A 211 18.05 2.63 -18.94
C SER A 211 16.66 2.77 -18.28
N ILE A 212 16.53 3.51 -17.17
CA ILE A 212 15.31 3.59 -16.37
C ILE A 212 14.61 4.93 -16.55
N ARG A 213 13.32 4.90 -16.80
CA ARG A 213 12.42 6.04 -16.60
C ARG A 213 11.86 5.99 -15.18
N LEU A 214 12.32 6.86 -14.27
CA LEU A 214 11.75 6.97 -12.93
C LEU A 214 10.58 7.96 -12.96
N LEU A 215 9.39 7.47 -12.58
CA LEU A 215 8.15 8.23 -12.52
C LEU A 215 7.63 8.24 -11.09
N VAL A 216 7.22 9.42 -10.59
CA VAL A 216 6.71 9.59 -9.23
C VAL A 216 5.36 10.28 -9.26
N ALA A 217 4.32 9.64 -8.71
CA ALA A 217 2.98 10.21 -8.58
C ALA A 217 2.56 10.20 -7.10
N PRO A 218 2.70 11.33 -6.37
CA PRO A 218 2.33 11.40 -4.95
C PRO A 218 0.88 10.98 -4.71
N ALA A 219 0.61 10.35 -3.57
CA ALA A 219 -0.71 9.80 -3.24
C ALA A 219 -1.76 10.91 -3.03
N SER A 220 -1.36 12.07 -2.52
CA SER A 220 -2.23 13.22 -2.32
C SER A 220 -1.48 14.54 -2.49
N ARG A 221 -2.26 15.62 -2.68
CA ARG A 221 -1.70 16.99 -2.69
C ARG A 221 -1.01 17.31 -1.37
N ALA A 222 -1.64 16.95 -0.24
CA ALA A 222 -1.07 17.18 1.09
C ALA A 222 0.27 16.46 1.27
N ASP A 223 0.39 15.20 0.84
CA ASP A 223 1.66 14.48 0.90
C ASP A 223 2.71 15.10 -0.04
N GLN A 224 2.32 15.56 -1.22
CA GLN A 224 3.22 16.24 -2.16
C GLN A 224 3.73 17.56 -1.60
N ASP A 225 2.83 18.40 -1.07
CA ASP A 225 3.18 19.71 -0.53
C ASP A 225 4.11 19.56 0.68
N GLN A 226 3.82 18.62 1.58
CA GLN A 226 4.68 18.33 2.72
C GLN A 226 6.04 17.78 2.29
N ALA A 227 6.09 16.86 1.32
CA ALA A 227 7.33 16.33 0.77
C ALA A 227 8.18 17.43 0.10
N ALA A 228 7.54 18.41 -0.55
CA ALA A 228 8.23 19.56 -1.12
C ALA A 228 8.82 20.48 -0.02
N CYS A 229 8.04 20.77 1.02
CA CYS A 229 8.52 21.55 2.17
C CYS A 229 9.74 20.91 2.86
N GLU A 230 9.80 19.58 2.90
CA GLU A 230 10.91 18.82 3.48
C GLU A 230 12.10 18.62 2.52
N GLY A 231 12.01 19.09 1.27
CA GLY A 231 13.02 18.89 0.25
C GLY A 231 13.06 17.48 -0.35
N VAL A 232 12.12 16.62 0.03
CA VAL A 232 12.02 15.23 -0.47
C VAL A 232 11.77 15.22 -1.97
N MET A 233 10.86 16.08 -2.47
CA MET A 233 10.58 16.16 -3.92
C MET A 233 11.83 16.54 -4.71
N GLY A 234 12.63 17.52 -4.23
CA GLY A 234 13.88 17.91 -4.88
C GLY A 234 14.88 16.75 -4.97
N ILE A 235 15.01 15.92 -3.93
CA ILE A 235 15.88 14.74 -3.97
C ILE A 235 15.45 13.77 -5.06
N LEU A 236 14.13 13.53 -5.21
CA LEU A 236 13.59 12.64 -6.24
C LEU A 236 13.85 13.20 -7.66
N GLU A 237 13.60 14.48 -7.87
CA GLU A 237 13.85 15.17 -9.15
C GLU A 237 15.35 15.22 -9.49
N ASP A 238 16.19 15.53 -8.50
CA ASP A 238 17.65 15.49 -8.67
C ASP A 238 18.15 14.11 -9.05
N ALA A 239 17.52 13.03 -8.56
CA ALA A 239 17.85 11.67 -8.95
C ALA A 239 17.44 11.34 -10.40
N GLY A 240 16.58 12.14 -11.02
CA GLY A 240 16.09 11.98 -12.40
C GLY A 240 14.62 11.57 -12.48
N ALA A 241 13.84 11.74 -11.39
CA ALA A 241 12.42 11.44 -11.40
C ALA A 241 11.61 12.47 -12.21
N THR A 242 10.64 11.98 -12.98
CA THR A 242 9.58 12.82 -13.54
C THR A 242 8.39 12.76 -12.59
N VAL A 243 8.01 13.90 -12.04
CA VAL A 243 6.84 14.02 -11.15
C VAL A 243 5.57 14.08 -12.00
N LEU A 244 4.64 13.22 -11.71
CA LEU A 244 3.32 13.12 -12.35
C LEU A 244 2.24 13.74 -11.45
N PRO A 245 1.07 14.11 -12.00
CA PRO A 245 -0.06 14.57 -11.19
C PRO A 245 -0.49 13.54 -10.14
N THR A 246 -0.97 14.04 -9.01
CA THR A 246 -1.58 13.23 -7.94
C THR A 246 -2.89 12.61 -8.42
N ALA A 247 -2.83 11.39 -8.92
CA ALA A 247 -3.98 10.65 -9.46
C ALA A 247 -3.67 9.16 -9.53
N CYS A 248 -4.71 8.34 -9.72
CA CYS A 248 -4.52 6.92 -10.04
C CYS A 248 -3.74 6.74 -11.36
N GLY A 249 -4.00 7.58 -12.38
CA GLY A 249 -3.20 7.69 -13.59
C GLY A 249 -2.63 6.37 -14.10
N MET A 250 -1.32 6.28 -14.16
CA MET A 250 -0.60 5.09 -14.64
C MET A 250 -0.90 3.82 -13.84
N CYS A 251 -1.16 3.91 -12.53
CA CYS A 251 -1.56 2.76 -11.69
C CYS A 251 -2.80 2.04 -12.22
N ALA A 252 -3.71 2.79 -12.87
CA ALA A 252 -4.95 2.27 -13.46
C ALA A 252 -4.89 2.19 -15.00
N GLY A 253 -3.71 2.39 -15.59
CA GLY A 253 -3.52 2.34 -17.04
C GLY A 253 -4.04 3.58 -17.78
N TYR A 254 -4.16 4.71 -17.11
CA TYR A 254 -4.60 5.99 -17.71
C TYR A 254 -3.43 6.96 -17.92
N GLY A 255 -3.67 7.91 -18.83
CA GLY A 255 -2.75 9.00 -19.10
C GLY A 255 -1.64 8.66 -20.13
N PRO A 256 -0.76 9.64 -20.40
CA PRO A 256 0.24 9.53 -21.47
C PRO A 256 1.42 8.61 -21.13
N ASN A 257 1.66 8.33 -19.84
CA ASN A 257 2.82 7.55 -19.36
C ASN A 257 2.53 6.05 -19.25
N ARG A 258 1.45 5.54 -19.86
CA ARG A 258 1.13 4.11 -19.87
C ARG A 258 2.29 3.29 -20.42
N LEU A 259 2.45 2.08 -19.86
CA LEU A 259 3.49 1.15 -20.31
C LEU A 259 3.26 0.70 -21.75
N ALA A 260 4.33 0.67 -22.53
CA ALA A 260 4.39 0.02 -23.84
C ALA A 260 4.46 -1.51 -23.69
N ALA A 261 4.30 -2.24 -24.79
CA ALA A 261 4.21 -3.71 -24.75
C ALA A 261 5.51 -4.39 -24.30
N ASP A 262 6.65 -3.78 -24.56
CA ASP A 262 8.00 -4.24 -24.20
C ASP A 262 8.51 -3.69 -22.85
N ASP A 263 7.78 -2.77 -22.22
CA ASP A 263 8.18 -2.23 -20.92
C ASP A 263 8.16 -3.30 -19.83
N VAL A 264 9.21 -3.29 -19.03
CA VAL A 264 9.31 -4.02 -17.77
C VAL A 264 9.39 -3.00 -16.64
N CYS A 265 8.36 -2.96 -15.81
CA CYS A 265 8.20 -1.97 -14.76
C CYS A 265 8.32 -2.60 -13.38
N ILE A 266 9.04 -1.95 -12.47
CA ILE A 266 8.91 -2.18 -11.03
C ILE A 266 8.09 -1.05 -10.43
N SER A 267 7.12 -1.38 -9.57
CA SER A 267 6.10 -0.43 -9.14
C SER A 267 5.71 -0.58 -7.67
N SER A 268 5.46 0.54 -7.01
CA SER A 268 4.89 0.57 -5.66
C SER A 268 3.35 0.55 -5.64
N THR A 269 2.69 0.30 -6.77
CA THR A 269 1.23 0.14 -6.85
C THR A 269 0.75 -1.16 -6.22
N ALA A 270 -0.57 -1.33 -6.07
CA ALA A 270 -1.14 -2.52 -5.44
C ALA A 270 -1.23 -3.73 -6.36
N ARG A 271 -1.35 -3.53 -7.69
CA ARG A 271 -1.73 -4.58 -8.66
C ARG A 271 -0.82 -4.59 -9.87
N ASN A 272 -0.48 -5.81 -10.31
CA ASN A 272 0.38 -6.05 -11.47
C ASN A 272 -0.26 -7.00 -12.50
N PHE A 273 -1.59 -7.06 -12.56
CA PHE A 273 -2.32 -7.87 -13.54
C PHE A 273 -1.93 -7.48 -14.97
N ARG A 274 -2.04 -8.44 -15.88
CA ARG A 274 -1.74 -8.23 -17.30
C ARG A 274 -2.51 -7.02 -17.86
N GLY A 275 -1.80 -6.07 -18.44
CA GLY A 275 -2.39 -4.85 -18.99
C GLY A 275 -2.82 -3.81 -17.96
N ARG A 276 -2.58 -4.02 -16.66
CA ARG A 276 -3.03 -3.10 -15.59
C ARG A 276 -2.48 -1.69 -15.74
N MET A 277 -1.23 -1.53 -16.13
CA MET A 277 -0.56 -0.23 -16.22
C MET A 277 -0.35 0.24 -17.67
N GLY A 278 -0.93 -0.44 -18.66
CA GLY A 278 -0.79 -0.07 -20.07
C GLY A 278 -1.02 -1.25 -21.02
N ALA A 279 -0.10 -1.46 -21.94
CA ALA A 279 -0.21 -2.53 -22.92
C ALA A 279 -0.23 -3.92 -22.29
N PRO A 280 -1.01 -4.89 -22.80
CA PRO A 280 -1.07 -6.26 -22.27
C PRO A 280 0.25 -7.01 -22.30
N GLY A 281 1.20 -6.62 -23.15
CA GLY A 281 2.54 -7.20 -23.24
C GLY A 281 3.49 -6.72 -22.15
N SER A 282 3.18 -5.60 -21.48
CA SER A 282 4.02 -5.08 -20.41
C SER A 282 4.07 -6.01 -19.20
N ARG A 283 5.20 -6.02 -18.51
CA ARG A 283 5.43 -6.82 -17.31
C ARG A 283 5.61 -5.90 -16.11
N VAL A 284 4.80 -6.07 -15.09
CA VAL A 284 4.84 -5.23 -13.89
C VAL A 284 5.22 -6.09 -12.69
N TRP A 285 6.25 -5.66 -11.96
CA TRP A 285 6.65 -6.16 -10.67
C TRP A 285 6.11 -5.23 -9.59
N LEU A 286 5.73 -5.77 -8.44
CA LEU A 286 5.37 -4.98 -7.27
C LEU A 286 6.47 -5.06 -6.23
N ALA A 287 6.76 -3.94 -5.58
CA ALA A 287 7.68 -3.89 -4.46
C ALA A 287 7.40 -2.65 -3.58
N SER A 288 8.05 -2.55 -2.43
CA SER A 288 8.00 -1.36 -1.58
C SER A 288 8.65 -0.16 -2.27
N PRO A 289 8.34 1.10 -1.88
CA PRO A 289 8.93 2.29 -2.47
C PRO A 289 10.47 2.31 -2.40
N ALA A 290 11.07 1.80 -1.32
CA ALA A 290 12.52 1.69 -1.18
C ALA A 290 13.12 0.70 -2.18
N SER A 291 12.48 -0.46 -2.38
CA SER A 291 12.91 -1.46 -3.36
C SER A 291 12.77 -0.94 -4.80
N VAL A 292 11.69 -0.18 -5.09
CA VAL A 292 11.52 0.49 -6.40
C VAL A 292 12.63 1.52 -6.63
N ALA A 293 12.97 2.30 -5.60
CA ALA A 293 14.05 3.29 -5.68
C ALA A 293 15.43 2.62 -5.86
N ALA A 294 15.69 1.51 -5.16
CA ALA A 294 16.91 0.72 -5.32
C ALA A 294 17.04 0.18 -6.76
N ALA A 295 15.96 -0.38 -7.29
CA ALA A 295 15.91 -0.85 -8.67
C ALA A 295 16.06 0.30 -9.69
N ALA A 296 15.55 1.50 -9.38
CA ALA A 296 15.76 2.67 -10.24
C ALA A 296 17.24 3.06 -10.37
N VAL A 297 18.01 2.92 -9.28
CA VAL A 297 19.46 3.22 -9.29
C VAL A 297 20.25 2.15 -10.05
N THR A 298 19.92 0.88 -9.89
CA THR A 298 20.72 -0.23 -10.41
C THR A 298 20.28 -0.73 -11.80
N GLY A 299 19.05 -0.41 -12.20
CA GLY A 299 18.43 -0.94 -13.43
C GLY A 299 17.85 -2.34 -13.29
N ARG A 300 17.94 -2.96 -12.11
CA ARG A 300 17.56 -4.37 -11.88
C ARG A 300 16.94 -4.56 -10.49
N LEU A 301 16.34 -5.73 -10.27
CA LEU A 301 15.79 -6.09 -8.97
C LEU A 301 16.90 -6.06 -7.91
N THR A 302 16.71 -5.26 -6.87
CA THR A 302 17.78 -4.98 -5.90
C THR A 302 17.21 -4.88 -4.49
N ASP A 303 17.84 -5.55 -3.55
CA ASP A 303 17.53 -5.45 -2.13
C ASP A 303 17.93 -4.06 -1.59
N PRO A 304 16.99 -3.24 -1.11
CA PRO A 304 17.28 -1.90 -0.64
C PRO A 304 18.17 -1.88 0.62
N ARG A 305 18.23 -2.97 1.39
CA ARG A 305 19.04 -3.08 2.62
C ARG A 305 20.54 -2.93 2.32
N GLY A 306 20.99 -3.35 1.15
CA GLY A 306 22.38 -3.21 0.70
C GLY A 306 22.76 -1.81 0.22
N MET A 307 21.78 -0.88 0.09
CA MET A 307 22.05 0.43 -0.52
C MET A 307 22.65 1.47 0.45
N GLY A 308 22.59 1.23 1.76
CA GLY A 308 23.08 2.18 2.78
C GLY A 308 22.37 3.56 2.70
N ASN A 309 22.30 4.28 3.79
CA ASN A 309 21.81 5.67 3.81
C ASN A 309 22.89 6.65 3.33
#